data_4ed7e754d9caf8283f2f0968a2ecc872
#
_entry.id   4ed7e754d9caf8283f2f0968a2ecc872
#
_cell.length_a   1.000
_cell.length_b   1.000
_cell.length_c   1.000
_cell.angle_alpha   90.00
_cell.angle_beta   90.00
_cell.angle_gamma   90.00
#
_symmetry.space_group_name_H-M   'P 1'
#
loop_
_entity.id
_entity.type
_entity.pdbx_description
1 polymer ?
#
loop_
_entity_poly.entity_id
_entity_poly.type
_entity_poly.pdbx_seq_one_letter_code
_entity_poly.pdbx_strand_id
1 'polypeptide(L)'
;MNWQPLTIALVPTAIAWSITVWQVRTQRVRQIEDVYVARYWSLLDKFSAATLRGLDGHMLEPQEELAIRLYFRLSEDEADLRSQGWVSDDTWRDWSGAISSQMHRQPFARLWVQTLEDAEDGRDYEFKHLRRLLHDRAYDPPPSGILRGWLRRAPWRRSTGS
;
A
#
# COMPACT_ATOMS: atom_id res chain seq x y z
N MET A 1 -21.10 50.85 -6.88
CA MET A 1 -19.80 50.10 -6.85
C MET A 1 -20.00 48.85 -7.67
N ASN A 2 -19.32 48.75 -8.85
CA ASN A 2 -19.46 47.60 -9.75
C ASN A 2 -18.48 46.47 -9.32
N TRP A 3 -18.99 45.39 -8.71
CA TRP A 3 -18.25 44.25 -8.24
C TRP A 3 -17.96 43.20 -9.34
N GLN A 4 -18.48 43.42 -10.56
CA GLN A 4 -18.38 42.46 -11.68
C GLN A 4 -16.95 42.09 -12.15
N PRO A 5 -15.93 42.99 -12.22
CA PRO A 5 -14.62 42.62 -12.70
C PRO A 5 -13.81 41.72 -11.74
N LEU A 6 -14.10 41.79 -10.43
CA LEU A 6 -13.39 40.96 -9.42
C LEU A 6 -13.80 39.46 -9.47
N THR A 7 -15.07 39.18 -9.74
CA THR A 7 -15.57 37.80 -9.82
C THR A 7 -15.08 37.06 -11.06
N ILE A 8 -14.88 37.76 -12.17
CA ILE A 8 -14.43 37.17 -13.45
C ILE A 8 -12.96 36.68 -13.36
N ALA A 9 -12.12 37.34 -12.56
CA ALA A 9 -10.72 36.97 -12.40
C ALA A 9 -10.47 35.87 -11.36
N LEU A 10 -11.33 35.73 -10.34
CA LEU A 10 -11.15 34.76 -9.23
C LEU A 10 -11.47 33.32 -9.65
N VAL A 11 -12.46 33.12 -10.51
CA VAL A 11 -12.89 31.78 -10.93
C VAL A 11 -11.78 31.03 -11.71
N PRO A 12 -11.16 31.58 -12.76
CA PRO A 12 -10.10 30.88 -13.49
C PRO A 12 -8.86 30.61 -12.62
N THR A 13 -8.54 31.51 -11.70
CA THR A 13 -7.42 31.34 -10.76
C THR A 13 -7.66 30.17 -9.81
N ALA A 14 -8.87 30.04 -9.26
CA ALA A 14 -9.23 28.93 -8.37
C ALA A 14 -9.20 27.57 -9.11
N ILE A 15 -9.67 27.53 -10.35
CA ILE A 15 -9.64 26.34 -11.20
C ILE A 15 -8.17 25.94 -11.52
N ALA A 16 -7.34 26.89 -11.93
CA ALA A 16 -5.93 26.64 -12.22
C ALA A 16 -5.19 26.10 -10.97
N TRP A 17 -5.46 26.67 -9.82
CA TRP A 17 -4.87 26.23 -8.56
C TRP A 17 -5.31 24.81 -8.19
N SER A 18 -6.57 24.47 -8.36
CA SER A 18 -7.11 23.13 -8.12
C SER A 18 -6.47 22.07 -9.02
N ILE A 19 -6.26 22.41 -10.31
CA ILE A 19 -5.58 21.53 -11.26
C ILE A 19 -4.12 21.30 -10.84
N THR A 20 -3.41 22.35 -10.46
CA THR A 20 -2.01 22.25 -10.04
C THR A 20 -1.87 21.38 -8.78
N VAL A 21 -2.69 21.60 -7.76
CA VAL A 21 -2.68 20.80 -6.54
C VAL A 21 -2.98 19.33 -6.85
N TRP A 22 -3.93 19.06 -7.72
CA TRP A 22 -4.26 17.71 -8.16
C TRP A 22 -3.09 17.03 -8.89
N GLN A 23 -2.44 17.73 -9.83
CA GLN A 23 -1.28 17.20 -10.57
C GLN A 23 -0.12 16.85 -9.62
N VAL A 24 0.25 17.78 -8.74
CA VAL A 24 1.33 17.57 -7.75
C VAL A 24 1.01 16.36 -6.86
N ARG A 25 -0.24 16.22 -6.41
CA ARG A 25 -0.64 15.07 -5.61
C ARG A 25 -0.56 13.76 -6.38
N THR A 26 -1.06 13.72 -7.60
CA THR A 26 -1.01 12.52 -8.46
C THR A 26 0.43 12.08 -8.72
N GLN A 27 1.33 13.03 -8.98
CA GLN A 27 2.75 12.74 -9.15
C GLN A 27 3.37 12.17 -7.88
N ARG A 28 3.05 12.72 -6.71
CA ARG A 28 3.55 12.20 -5.42
C ARG A 28 3.06 10.78 -5.14
N VAL A 29 1.79 10.48 -5.42
CA VAL A 29 1.25 9.12 -5.28
C VAL A 29 2.04 8.15 -6.15
N ARG A 30 2.24 8.45 -7.43
CA ARG A 30 3.03 7.62 -8.33
C ARG A 30 4.47 7.43 -7.86
N GLN A 31 5.13 8.49 -7.42
CA GLN A 31 6.50 8.40 -6.88
C GLN A 31 6.60 7.46 -5.67
N ILE A 32 5.61 7.49 -4.78
CA ILE A 32 5.55 6.59 -3.62
C ILE A 32 5.32 5.15 -4.10
N GLU A 33 4.37 4.93 -4.98
CA GLU A 33 4.09 3.61 -5.56
C GLU A 33 5.35 3.03 -6.24
N ASP A 34 6.05 3.81 -7.05
CA ASP A 34 7.29 3.39 -7.72
C ASP A 34 8.40 3.00 -6.71
N VAL A 35 8.57 3.76 -5.63
CA VAL A 35 9.54 3.44 -4.57
C VAL A 35 9.22 2.11 -3.89
N TYR A 36 7.94 1.85 -3.61
CA TYR A 36 7.52 0.59 -2.96
C TYR A 36 7.63 -0.59 -3.90
N VAL A 37 7.31 -0.43 -5.17
CA VAL A 37 7.54 -1.45 -6.21
C VAL A 37 9.04 -1.78 -6.32
N ALA A 38 9.91 -0.78 -6.32
CA ALA A 38 11.36 -1.00 -6.36
C ALA A 38 11.86 -1.76 -5.11
N ARG A 39 11.34 -1.44 -3.91
CA ARG A 39 11.64 -2.18 -2.68
C ARG A 39 11.18 -3.63 -2.75
N TYR A 40 9.97 -3.85 -3.24
CA TYR A 40 9.44 -5.20 -3.45
C TYR A 40 10.36 -6.04 -4.34
N TRP A 41 10.77 -5.52 -5.50
CA TRP A 41 11.71 -6.21 -6.40
C TRP A 41 13.05 -6.47 -5.73
N SER A 42 13.59 -5.54 -4.96
CA SER A 42 14.85 -5.72 -4.23
C SER A 42 14.79 -6.82 -3.16
N LEU A 43 13.60 -7.12 -2.62
CA LEU A 43 13.39 -8.26 -1.73
C LEU A 43 13.27 -9.56 -2.51
N LEU A 44 12.56 -9.57 -3.65
CA LEU A 44 12.43 -10.75 -4.49
C LEU A 44 13.77 -11.25 -5.01
N ASP A 45 14.71 -10.35 -5.31
CA ASP A 45 16.07 -10.70 -5.75
C ASP A 45 16.87 -11.50 -4.71
N LYS A 46 16.41 -11.51 -3.45
CA LYS A 46 17.04 -12.27 -2.36
C LYS A 46 16.47 -13.68 -2.20
N PHE A 47 15.40 -14.01 -2.91
CA PHE A 47 14.76 -15.32 -2.81
C PHE A 47 15.32 -16.28 -3.85
N SER A 48 15.58 -17.50 -3.41
CA SER A 48 15.89 -18.59 -4.32
C SER A 48 14.66 -19.00 -5.16
N ALA A 49 14.90 -19.68 -6.25
CA ALA A 49 13.82 -20.24 -7.06
C ALA A 49 12.94 -21.23 -6.27
N ALA A 50 13.48 -21.90 -5.26
CA ALA A 50 12.74 -22.82 -4.39
C ALA A 50 11.75 -22.06 -3.51
N THR A 51 12.19 -20.95 -2.89
CA THR A 51 11.36 -20.06 -2.08
C THR A 51 10.25 -19.43 -2.90
N LEU A 52 10.56 -18.92 -4.10
CA LEU A 52 9.57 -18.32 -5.00
C LEU A 52 8.51 -19.31 -5.49
N ARG A 53 8.89 -20.58 -5.67
CA ARG A 53 7.95 -21.65 -6.07
C ARG A 53 7.13 -22.19 -4.89
N GLY A 54 7.50 -21.86 -3.67
CA GLY A 54 6.83 -22.35 -2.47
C GLY A 54 7.04 -23.85 -2.24
N LEU A 55 8.25 -24.36 -2.52
CA LEU A 55 8.55 -25.78 -2.33
C LEU A 55 8.56 -26.13 -0.85
N ASP A 56 7.73 -27.10 -0.48
CA ASP A 56 7.69 -27.62 0.89
C ASP A 56 9.02 -28.27 1.28
N GLY A 57 9.43 -28.06 2.54
CA GLY A 57 10.67 -28.65 3.07
C GLY A 57 11.96 -27.94 2.64
N HIS A 58 11.89 -26.88 1.84
CA HIS A 58 13.07 -26.07 1.53
C HIS A 58 13.62 -25.41 2.81
N MET A 59 14.90 -25.64 3.09
CA MET A 59 15.61 -24.93 4.16
C MET A 59 15.95 -23.53 3.68
N LEU A 60 15.43 -22.53 4.41
CA LEU A 60 15.72 -21.13 4.11
C LEU A 60 17.13 -20.75 4.53
N GLU A 61 17.83 -20.05 3.67
CA GLU A 61 19.03 -19.33 4.07
C GLU A 61 18.67 -18.18 5.01
N PRO A 62 19.55 -17.83 5.98
CA PRO A 62 19.26 -16.73 6.92
C PRO A 62 18.91 -15.40 6.23
N GLN A 63 19.46 -15.17 5.05
CA GLN A 63 19.23 -14.00 4.25
C GLN A 63 17.82 -14.00 3.61
N GLU A 64 17.33 -15.18 3.21
CA GLU A 64 15.96 -15.36 2.70
C GLU A 64 14.94 -15.17 3.82
N GLU A 65 15.18 -15.74 5.00
CA GLU A 65 14.33 -15.56 6.16
C GLU A 65 14.20 -14.08 6.54
N LEU A 66 15.33 -13.36 6.61
CA LEU A 66 15.32 -11.92 6.86
C LEU A 66 14.52 -11.17 5.78
N ALA A 67 14.69 -11.53 4.50
CA ALA A 67 13.98 -10.90 3.40
C ALA A 67 12.46 -11.14 3.49
N ILE A 68 12.01 -12.33 3.92
CA ILE A 68 10.58 -12.61 4.16
C ILE A 68 10.04 -11.77 5.32
N ARG A 69 10.77 -11.64 6.43
CA ARG A 69 10.35 -10.78 7.56
C ARG A 69 10.29 -9.30 7.14
N LEU A 70 11.22 -8.84 6.30
CA LEU A 70 11.18 -7.50 5.71
C LEU A 70 10.00 -7.32 4.74
N TYR A 71 9.62 -8.37 4.02
CA TYR A 71 8.42 -8.36 3.18
C TYR A 71 7.14 -8.16 4.01
N PHE A 72 7.02 -8.77 5.19
CA PHE A 72 5.88 -8.54 6.09
C PHE A 72 5.79 -7.07 6.51
N ARG A 73 6.93 -6.46 6.84
CA ARG A 73 6.97 -5.02 7.19
C ARG A 73 6.62 -4.14 6.00
N LEU A 74 7.14 -4.45 4.82
CA LEU A 74 6.81 -3.74 3.58
C LEU A 74 5.30 -3.78 3.33
N SER A 75 4.68 -4.95 3.46
CA SER A 75 3.24 -5.12 3.25
C SER A 75 2.38 -4.36 4.27
N GLU A 76 2.81 -4.26 5.53
CA GLU A 76 2.15 -3.42 6.53
C GLU A 76 2.30 -1.93 6.20
N ASP A 77 3.50 -1.48 5.80
CA ASP A 77 3.74 -0.10 5.38
C ASP A 77 2.90 0.28 4.15
N GLU A 78 2.74 -0.62 3.18
CA GLU A 78 1.88 -0.45 2.00
C GLU A 78 0.41 -0.24 2.41
N ALA A 79 -0.08 -1.02 3.36
CA ALA A 79 -1.43 -0.87 3.90
C ALA A 79 -1.59 0.43 4.72
N ASP A 80 -0.58 0.83 5.47
CA ASP A 80 -0.57 2.11 6.18
C ASP A 80 -0.59 3.29 5.19
N LEU A 81 0.20 3.25 4.13
CA LEU A 81 0.17 4.26 3.06
C LEU A 81 -1.21 4.32 2.39
N ARG A 82 -1.85 3.16 2.20
CA ARG A 82 -3.22 3.10 1.69
C ARG A 82 -4.18 3.82 2.65
N SER A 83 -4.08 3.57 3.95
CA SER A 83 -4.89 4.26 4.97
C SER A 83 -4.67 5.77 4.96
N GLN A 84 -3.46 6.20 4.65
CA GLN A 84 -3.08 7.60 4.53
C GLN A 84 -3.48 8.24 3.19
N GLY A 85 -3.98 7.45 2.22
CA GLY A 85 -4.41 7.93 0.90
C GLY A 85 -3.25 8.21 -0.06
N TRP A 86 -2.10 7.57 0.14
CA TRP A 86 -0.92 7.64 -0.73
C TRP A 86 -0.84 6.51 -1.76
N VAL A 87 -1.76 5.57 -1.72
CA VAL A 87 -1.88 4.48 -2.68
C VAL A 87 -3.22 4.59 -3.40
N SER A 88 -3.25 4.45 -4.71
CA SER A 88 -4.44 4.51 -5.54
C SER A 88 -5.34 3.27 -5.33
N ASP A 89 -6.59 3.35 -5.78
CA ASP A 89 -7.53 2.22 -5.62
C ASP A 89 -7.12 1.02 -6.48
N ASP A 90 -6.60 1.29 -7.68
CA ASP A 90 -6.16 0.24 -8.60
C ASP A 90 -4.87 -0.42 -8.07
N THR A 91 -3.87 0.37 -7.69
CA THR A 91 -2.63 -0.13 -7.08
C THR A 91 -2.91 -0.94 -5.82
N TRP A 92 -3.82 -0.48 -4.95
CA TRP A 92 -4.16 -1.23 -3.73
C TRP A 92 -4.81 -2.58 -4.05
N ARG A 93 -5.71 -2.62 -5.04
CA ARG A 93 -6.33 -3.88 -5.46
C ARG A 93 -5.29 -4.91 -5.89
N ASP A 94 -4.31 -4.48 -6.69
CA ASP A 94 -3.25 -5.35 -7.18
C ASP A 94 -2.32 -5.78 -6.04
N TRP A 95 -1.89 -4.85 -5.19
CA TRP A 95 -1.01 -5.13 -4.06
C TRP A 95 -1.66 -6.04 -3.02
N SER A 96 -2.87 -5.74 -2.59
CA SER A 96 -3.58 -6.56 -1.60
C SER A 96 -3.82 -8.00 -2.07
N GLY A 97 -4.13 -8.17 -3.37
CA GLY A 97 -4.24 -9.47 -3.99
C GLY A 97 -2.93 -10.24 -4.02
N ALA A 98 -1.84 -9.58 -4.40
CA ALA A 98 -0.49 -10.16 -4.43
C ALA A 98 0.00 -10.52 -3.01
N ILE A 99 -0.14 -9.62 -2.04
CA ILE A 99 0.21 -9.84 -0.63
C ILE A 99 -0.56 -11.07 -0.10
N SER A 100 -1.88 -11.08 -0.24
CA SER A 100 -2.71 -12.18 0.23
C SER A 100 -2.30 -13.51 -0.42
N SER A 101 -2.04 -13.53 -1.71
CA SER A 101 -1.59 -14.74 -2.42
C SER A 101 -0.23 -15.22 -1.91
N GLN A 102 0.74 -14.32 -1.73
CA GLN A 102 2.09 -14.66 -1.31
C GLN A 102 2.12 -15.17 0.13
N MET A 103 1.38 -14.53 1.03
CA MET A 103 1.33 -14.88 2.45
C MET A 103 0.73 -16.26 2.73
N HIS A 104 -0.07 -16.82 1.80
CA HIS A 104 -0.61 -18.18 1.92
C HIS A 104 0.33 -19.26 1.39
N ARG A 105 1.46 -18.90 0.78
CA ARG A 105 2.42 -19.85 0.25
C ARG A 105 3.52 -20.16 1.26
N GLN A 106 4.06 -21.36 1.21
CA GLN A 106 5.29 -21.68 1.92
C GLN A 106 6.50 -21.01 1.23
N PRO A 107 7.49 -20.54 1.98
CA PRO A 107 7.64 -20.59 3.44
C PRO A 107 7.03 -19.38 4.19
N PHE A 108 6.40 -18.44 3.49
CA PHE A 108 5.82 -17.20 4.07
C PHE A 108 4.79 -17.50 5.16
N ALA A 109 3.86 -18.42 4.89
CA ALA A 109 2.83 -18.82 5.86
C ALA A 109 3.43 -19.32 7.18
N ARG A 110 4.46 -20.16 7.13
CA ARG A 110 5.14 -20.66 8.31
C ARG A 110 5.83 -19.55 9.10
N LEU A 111 6.62 -18.73 8.41
CA LEU A 111 7.35 -17.62 9.06
C LEU A 111 6.41 -16.55 9.61
N TRP A 112 5.24 -16.39 8.99
CA TRP A 112 4.22 -15.48 9.51
C TRP A 112 3.71 -15.92 10.88
N VAL A 113 3.38 -17.23 11.05
CA VAL A 113 2.97 -17.79 12.34
C VAL A 113 4.06 -17.57 13.39
N GLN A 114 5.31 -17.90 13.06
CA GLN A 114 6.46 -17.68 13.97
C GLN A 114 6.61 -16.19 14.35
N THR A 115 6.47 -15.29 13.38
CA THR A 115 6.57 -13.83 13.63
C THR A 115 5.47 -13.35 14.59
N LEU A 116 4.27 -13.91 14.50
CA LEU A 116 3.19 -13.58 15.43
C LEU A 116 3.43 -14.14 16.83
N GLU A 117 3.95 -15.36 16.96
CA GLU A 117 4.32 -15.98 18.23
C GLU A 117 5.43 -15.17 18.92
N ASP A 118 6.45 -14.75 18.19
CA ASP A 118 7.53 -13.89 18.70
C ASP A 118 7.02 -12.50 19.15
N ALA A 119 5.90 -12.02 18.57
CA ALA A 119 5.31 -10.71 18.87
C ALA A 119 4.33 -10.73 20.06
N GLU A 120 3.79 -11.90 20.46
CA GLU A 120 2.81 -12.00 21.55
C GLU A 120 3.36 -11.57 22.93
N ASP A 121 4.69 -11.48 23.08
CA ASP A 121 5.35 -10.97 24.29
C ASP A 121 5.17 -9.46 24.55
N GLY A 122 4.16 -8.80 23.98
CA GLY A 122 3.73 -7.45 24.36
C GLY A 122 3.57 -6.40 23.26
N ARG A 123 3.58 -6.80 21.98
CA ARG A 123 3.47 -5.85 20.86
C ARG A 123 2.23 -6.10 19.97
N ASP A 124 1.07 -6.03 20.57
CA ASP A 124 -0.24 -6.23 19.90
C ASP A 124 -0.51 -5.31 18.69
N TYR A 125 0.34 -4.30 18.45
CA TYR A 125 0.13 -3.29 17.40
C TYR A 125 0.93 -3.55 16.12
N GLU A 126 1.86 -4.50 16.11
CA GLU A 126 2.58 -4.85 14.90
C GLU A 126 1.67 -5.59 13.92
N PHE A 127 1.71 -5.20 12.66
CA PHE A 127 0.97 -5.83 11.56
C PHE A 127 -0.57 -5.79 11.67
N LYS A 128 -1.13 -4.69 12.19
CA LYS A 128 -2.59 -4.54 12.36
C LYS A 128 -3.38 -4.64 11.05
N HIS A 129 -2.82 -4.12 9.94
CA HIS A 129 -3.46 -4.14 8.63
C HIS A 129 -3.26 -5.48 7.93
N LEU A 130 -2.05 -6.04 8.01
CA LEU A 130 -1.72 -7.31 7.40
C LEU A 130 -2.52 -8.47 8.02
N ARG A 131 -2.67 -8.48 9.37
CA ARG A 131 -3.55 -9.45 10.07
C ARG A 131 -4.98 -9.40 9.53
N ARG A 132 -5.53 -8.20 9.34
CA ARG A 132 -6.90 -8.02 8.80
C ARG A 132 -7.02 -8.44 7.35
N LEU A 133 -6.04 -8.08 6.53
CA LEU A 133 -5.99 -8.45 5.11
C LEU A 133 -5.96 -9.97 4.93
N LEU A 134 -5.22 -10.69 5.78
CA LEU A 134 -5.15 -12.15 5.73
C LEU A 134 -6.44 -12.83 6.22
N HIS A 135 -7.18 -12.17 7.11
CA HIS A 135 -8.48 -12.66 7.56
C HIS A 135 -9.60 -12.34 6.56
N ASP A 136 -9.54 -11.16 5.94
CA ASP A 136 -10.53 -10.68 4.97
C ASP A 136 -9.82 -10.14 3.73
N ARG A 137 -9.87 -10.89 2.62
CA ARG A 137 -9.24 -10.49 1.35
C ARG A 137 -9.82 -9.23 0.72
N ALA A 138 -11.04 -8.85 1.11
CA ALA A 138 -11.68 -7.62 0.67
C ALA A 138 -11.30 -6.42 1.55
N TYR A 139 -10.44 -6.62 2.56
CA TYR A 139 -10.04 -5.57 3.47
C TYR A 139 -9.35 -4.40 2.74
N ASP A 140 -9.91 -3.22 2.93
CA ASP A 140 -9.30 -1.96 2.52
C ASP A 140 -9.05 -1.10 3.76
N PRO A 141 -7.79 -0.78 4.09
CA PRO A 141 -7.46 0.01 5.28
C PRO A 141 -8.30 1.28 5.36
N PRO A 142 -9.01 1.53 6.48
CA PRO A 142 -9.84 2.71 6.62
C PRO A 142 -8.98 3.97 6.57
N PRO A 143 -9.48 5.06 5.97
CA PRO A 143 -8.73 6.31 5.89
C PRO A 143 -8.43 6.87 7.28
N SER A 144 -7.16 7.22 7.52
CA SER A 144 -6.69 7.79 8.77
C SER A 144 -7.06 9.28 8.91
N GLY A 145 -8.37 9.62 8.90
CA GLY A 145 -8.88 10.97 9.07
C GLY A 145 -9.98 11.37 8.08
N ILE A 146 -10.85 12.29 8.49
CA ILE A 146 -12.04 12.72 7.74
C ILE A 146 -11.65 13.32 6.37
N LEU A 147 -10.66 14.19 6.33
CA LEU A 147 -10.21 14.84 5.10
C LEU A 147 -9.63 13.82 4.09
N ARG A 148 -8.91 12.81 4.58
CA ARG A 148 -8.32 11.75 3.76
C ARG A 148 -9.39 10.79 3.24
N GLY A 149 -10.43 10.51 4.05
CA GLY A 149 -11.59 9.74 3.62
C GLY A 149 -12.35 10.43 2.48
N TRP A 150 -12.50 11.74 2.56
CA TRP A 150 -13.11 12.54 1.49
C TRP A 150 -12.26 12.53 0.21
N LEU A 151 -10.95 12.70 0.35
CA LEU A 151 -10.01 12.67 -0.77
C LEU A 151 -9.94 11.31 -1.47
N ARG A 152 -10.14 10.20 -0.75
CA ARG A 152 -10.24 8.85 -1.35
C ARG A 152 -11.52 8.64 -2.17
N ARG A 153 -12.63 9.22 -1.76
CA ARG A 153 -13.93 9.10 -2.42
C ARG A 153 -14.15 10.08 -3.57
N ALA A 154 -13.23 11.01 -3.76
CA ALA A 154 -13.37 12.04 -4.76
C ALA A 154 -13.43 11.43 -6.19
N PRO A 155 -14.40 11.83 -7.03
CA PRO A 155 -14.73 11.18 -8.30
C PRO A 155 -13.59 11.15 -9.34
N TRP A 156 -12.62 12.05 -9.23
CA TRP A 156 -11.43 12.10 -10.09
C TRP A 156 -10.40 10.98 -9.85
N ARG A 157 -10.61 10.13 -8.83
CA ARG A 157 -9.76 8.97 -8.54
C ARG A 157 -10.14 7.71 -9.30
N ARG A 158 -11.30 7.69 -9.92
CA ARG A 158 -11.67 6.60 -10.82
C ARG A 158 -10.82 6.78 -12.08
N SER A 159 -9.80 5.94 -12.25
CA SER A 159 -9.08 5.92 -13.52
C SER A 159 -10.10 5.66 -14.62
N THR A 160 -10.11 6.52 -15.62
CA THR A 160 -10.76 6.25 -16.90
C THR A 160 -9.91 5.17 -17.57
N GLY A 161 -10.05 3.94 -17.11
CA GLY A 161 -9.55 2.76 -17.79
C GLY A 161 -10.48 2.46 -18.96
N SER A 162 -10.06 2.87 -20.11
CA SER A 162 -10.51 2.35 -21.40
C SER A 162 -9.46 1.41 -21.94
#